data_924a8df682098a856791a44a117a5b6b
#
_entry.id   924a8df682098a856791a44a117a5b6b
#
_cell.length_a   1.000
_cell.length_b   1.000
_cell.length_c   1.000
_cell.angle_alpha   90.00
_cell.angle_beta   90.00
_cell.angle_gamma   90.00
#
_symmetry.space_group_name_H-M   'P 1'
#
loop_
_entity.id
_entity.type
_entity.pdbx_description
1 polymer ?
#
loop_
_entity_poly.entity_id
_entity_poly.type
_entity_poly.pdbx_seq_one_letter_code
_entity_poly.pdbx_strand_id
1 'polypeptide(L)'
;MKICLIDNYDSFTFNLEHQLASFDINVDVIRNDEISIQELEEANYDAYVLGPGPSNPKNAGICIDLIKHFYTTKPILGVCLGHQCIGEAFGASIIKCEQIKHGKTSQINHDASSIFQNVKNPYHVMRYHSLVIEKDSLD
;
A
#
# COMPACT_ATOMS: atom_id res chain seq x y z
N MET A 1 -10.23 -1.43 16.93
CA MET A 1 -8.97 -1.24 16.17
C MET A 1 -9.08 0.07 15.41
N LYS A 2 -8.05 0.91 15.44
CA LYS A 2 -7.99 2.22 14.79
C LYS A 2 -6.88 2.19 13.74
N ILE A 3 -7.21 2.42 12.47
CA ILE A 3 -6.28 2.38 11.34
C ILE A 3 -6.16 3.77 10.72
N CYS A 4 -4.94 4.15 10.35
CA CYS A 4 -4.71 5.30 9.48
C CYS A 4 -4.55 4.81 8.03
N LEU A 5 -5.40 5.30 7.13
CA LEU A 5 -5.27 5.13 5.69
C LEU A 5 -4.66 6.40 5.10
N ILE A 6 -3.44 6.28 4.59
CA ILE A 6 -2.77 7.39 3.90
C ILE A 6 -3.32 7.50 2.48
N ASP A 7 -3.95 8.62 2.19
CA ASP A 7 -4.45 8.97 0.86
C ASP A 7 -3.32 9.61 0.03
N ASN A 8 -2.93 8.91 -1.03
CA ASN A 8 -1.97 9.39 -2.01
C ASN A 8 -2.64 10.13 -3.18
N TYR A 9 -3.75 10.85 -2.92
CA TYR A 9 -4.52 11.59 -3.92
C TYR A 9 -5.10 10.70 -5.02
N ASP A 10 -5.65 9.56 -4.61
CA ASP A 10 -6.25 8.58 -5.52
C ASP A 10 -7.77 8.50 -5.36
N SER A 11 -8.48 8.38 -6.48
CA SER A 11 -9.94 8.27 -6.48
C SER A 11 -10.46 6.97 -5.83
N PHE A 12 -9.61 5.97 -5.64
CA PHE A 12 -9.95 4.68 -5.05
C PHE A 12 -9.77 4.63 -3.52
N THR A 13 -9.21 5.66 -2.90
CA THR A 13 -8.93 5.70 -1.46
C THR A 13 -10.16 5.41 -0.63
N PHE A 14 -11.30 6.05 -0.93
CA PHE A 14 -12.54 5.84 -0.19
C PHE A 14 -13.18 4.47 -0.42
N ASN A 15 -12.89 3.78 -1.52
CA ASN A 15 -13.28 2.38 -1.69
C ASN A 15 -12.52 1.47 -0.73
N LEU A 16 -11.23 1.73 -0.49
CA LEU A 16 -10.46 1.01 0.54
C LEU A 16 -10.97 1.32 1.93
N GLU A 17 -11.24 2.59 2.23
CA GLU A 17 -11.82 3.01 3.52
C GLU A 17 -13.12 2.28 3.80
N HIS A 18 -14.09 2.29 2.87
CA HIS A 18 -15.36 1.59 3.01
C HIS A 18 -15.17 0.07 3.20
N GLN A 19 -14.23 -0.53 2.48
CA GLN A 19 -13.94 -1.95 2.60
C GLN A 19 -13.35 -2.28 3.98
N LEU A 20 -12.43 -1.48 4.50
CA LEU A 20 -11.86 -1.66 5.84
C LEU A 20 -12.94 -1.42 6.93
N ALA A 21 -13.74 -0.37 6.79
CA ALA A 21 -14.82 -0.05 7.73
C ALA A 21 -15.89 -1.16 7.82
N SER A 22 -16.08 -1.95 6.76
CA SER A 22 -17.01 -3.09 6.77
C SER A 22 -16.64 -4.20 7.76
N PHE A 23 -15.44 -4.17 8.34
CA PHE A 23 -14.96 -5.09 9.38
C PHE A 23 -15.04 -4.50 10.80
N ASP A 24 -15.88 -3.50 11.03
CA ASP A 24 -15.98 -2.76 12.30
C ASP A 24 -14.64 -2.12 12.74
N ILE A 25 -13.86 -1.67 11.79
CA ILE A 25 -12.59 -0.98 11.98
C ILE A 25 -12.83 0.53 11.88
N ASN A 26 -12.30 1.30 12.83
CA ASN A 26 -12.27 2.75 12.73
C ASN A 26 -11.12 3.18 11.81
N VAL A 27 -11.43 3.84 10.70
CA VAL A 27 -10.47 4.26 9.69
C VAL A 27 -10.44 5.78 9.59
N ASP A 28 -9.28 6.37 9.89
CA ASP A 28 -9.02 7.78 9.61
C ASP A 28 -8.29 7.88 8.26
N VAL A 29 -8.84 8.64 7.32
CA VAL A 29 -8.22 8.92 6.02
C VAL A 29 -7.48 10.24 6.09
N ILE A 30 -6.17 10.21 5.84
CA ILE A 30 -5.31 11.39 5.94
C ILE A 30 -4.43 11.47 4.68
N ARG A 31 -4.33 12.65 4.08
CA ARG A 31 -3.48 12.87 2.92
C ARG A 31 -2.00 12.78 3.27
N ASN A 32 -1.22 12.31 2.33
CA ASN A 32 0.21 12.00 2.51
C ASN A 32 1.11 13.22 2.81
N ASP A 33 0.58 14.42 2.70
CA ASP A 33 1.26 15.71 2.96
C ASP A 33 0.58 16.57 4.05
N GLU A 34 -0.47 16.01 4.70
CA GLU A 34 -1.25 16.73 5.72
C GLU A 34 -0.98 16.24 7.15
N ILE A 35 0.03 15.38 7.34
CA ILE A 35 0.37 14.84 8.66
C ILE A 35 1.88 14.62 8.78
N SER A 36 2.42 14.79 9.97
CA SER A 36 3.81 14.49 10.32
C SER A 36 3.95 13.15 11.05
N ILE A 37 5.18 12.62 11.13
CA ILE A 37 5.49 11.42 11.92
C ILE A 37 5.14 11.60 13.38
N GLN A 38 5.44 12.78 13.96
CA GLN A 38 5.13 13.07 15.34
C GLN A 38 3.61 13.01 15.61
N GLU A 39 2.79 13.59 14.74
CA GLU A 39 1.33 13.54 14.88
C GLU A 39 0.79 12.11 14.74
N LEU A 40 1.41 11.28 13.89
CA LEU A 40 1.07 9.85 13.78
C LEU A 40 1.42 9.08 15.06
N GLU A 41 2.54 9.40 15.72
CA GLU A 41 2.91 8.81 17.01
C GLU A 41 1.89 9.19 18.10
N GLU A 42 1.54 10.48 18.19
CA GLU A 42 0.58 10.99 19.17
C GLU A 42 -0.82 10.40 18.97
N ALA A 43 -1.25 10.21 17.70
CA ALA A 43 -2.53 9.60 17.37
C ALA A 43 -2.59 8.10 17.68
N ASN A 44 -1.45 7.44 17.81
CA ASN A 44 -1.25 6.05 18.22
C ASN A 44 -2.17 5.04 17.52
N TYR A 45 -2.11 5.01 16.19
CA TYR A 45 -2.84 4.04 15.38
C TYR A 45 -2.37 2.60 15.64
N ASP A 46 -3.28 1.63 15.52
CA ASP A 46 -2.97 0.21 15.64
C ASP A 46 -2.26 -0.34 14.40
N ALA A 47 -2.56 0.21 13.21
CA ALA A 47 -1.98 -0.16 11.93
C ALA A 47 -2.08 0.97 10.90
N TYR A 48 -1.28 0.86 9.84
CA TYR A 48 -1.29 1.79 8.72
C TYR A 48 -1.63 1.08 7.41
N VAL A 49 -2.42 1.75 6.57
CA VAL A 49 -2.64 1.35 5.17
C VAL A 49 -2.17 2.48 4.27
N LEU A 50 -1.26 2.18 3.35
CA LEU A 50 -0.76 3.13 2.37
C LEU A 50 -1.52 2.91 1.07
N GLY A 51 -2.31 3.89 0.66
CA GLY A 51 -3.22 3.79 -0.48
C GLY A 51 -2.52 3.80 -1.85
N PRO A 52 -3.29 3.53 -2.92
CA PRO A 52 -2.85 3.77 -4.28
C PRO A 52 -2.60 5.26 -4.52
N GLY A 53 -1.96 5.58 -5.63
CA GLY A 53 -1.71 6.97 -5.99
C GLY A 53 -0.96 7.10 -7.32
N PRO A 54 -0.87 8.33 -7.84
CA PRO A 54 -0.15 8.63 -9.06
C PRO A 54 1.37 8.65 -8.84
N SER A 55 2.12 8.69 -9.95
CA SER A 55 3.57 8.90 -9.97
C SER A 55 4.37 7.71 -9.42
N ASN A 56 5.24 7.93 -8.45
CA ASN A 56 6.18 6.96 -7.90
C ASN A 56 6.41 7.22 -6.40
N PRO A 57 7.07 6.31 -5.66
CA PRO A 57 7.26 6.42 -4.22
C PRO A 57 7.93 7.72 -3.74
N LYS A 58 8.84 8.31 -4.52
CA LYS A 58 9.52 9.55 -4.15
C LYS A 58 8.56 10.75 -4.05
N ASN A 59 7.40 10.65 -4.70
CA ASN A 59 6.36 11.66 -4.70
C ASN A 59 5.17 11.29 -3.81
N ALA A 60 5.32 10.27 -2.96
CA ALA A 60 4.26 9.77 -2.07
C ALA A 60 4.26 10.42 -0.67
N GLY A 61 4.73 11.66 -0.56
CA GLY A 61 4.74 12.41 0.69
C GLY A 61 5.41 11.65 1.84
N ILE A 62 4.71 11.51 2.95
CA ILE A 62 5.22 10.88 4.18
C ILE A 62 5.42 9.36 4.09
N CYS A 63 4.95 8.69 3.03
CA CYS A 63 4.84 7.22 3.01
C CYS A 63 6.14 6.49 3.32
N ILE A 64 7.27 6.90 2.72
CA ILE A 64 8.57 6.23 2.96
C ILE A 64 9.04 6.44 4.40
N ASP A 65 8.91 7.65 4.94
CA ASP A 65 9.31 7.98 6.30
C ASP A 65 8.42 7.25 7.32
N LEU A 66 7.11 7.17 7.07
CA LEU A 66 6.18 6.38 7.87
C LEU A 66 6.59 4.91 7.93
N ILE A 67 6.91 4.30 6.79
CA ILE A 67 7.36 2.91 6.75
C ILE A 67 8.61 2.73 7.60
N LYS A 68 9.65 3.53 7.36
CA LYS A 68 10.92 3.44 8.08
C LYS A 68 10.78 3.63 9.58
N HIS A 69 9.82 4.45 10.01
CA HIS A 69 9.60 4.74 11.41
C HIS A 69 8.80 3.64 12.12
N PHE A 70 7.75 3.11 11.49
CA PHE A 70 6.80 2.23 12.16
C PHE A 70 6.93 0.73 11.84
N TYR A 71 7.73 0.31 10.85
CA TYR A 71 7.73 -1.09 10.37
C TYR A 71 8.07 -2.14 11.44
N THR A 72 8.80 -1.77 12.49
CA THR A 72 9.14 -2.68 13.60
C THR A 72 8.09 -2.72 14.70
N THR A 73 7.17 -1.76 14.73
CA THR A 73 6.24 -1.56 15.85
C THR A 73 4.76 -1.66 15.47
N LYS A 74 4.44 -1.43 14.20
CA LYS A 74 3.05 -1.41 13.72
C LYS A 74 2.91 -2.19 12.41
N PRO A 75 1.81 -2.93 12.20
CA PRO A 75 1.50 -3.51 10.90
C PRO A 75 1.32 -2.43 9.84
N ILE A 76 1.88 -2.66 8.66
CA ILE A 76 1.74 -1.76 7.51
C ILE A 76 1.32 -2.57 6.28
N LEU A 77 0.25 -2.15 5.62
CA LEU A 77 -0.21 -2.70 4.35
C LEU A 77 -0.06 -1.66 3.25
N GLY A 78 0.61 -2.00 2.15
CA GLY A 78 0.72 -1.16 0.96
C GLY A 78 -0.15 -1.65 -0.19
N VAL A 79 -0.92 -0.75 -0.80
CA VAL A 79 -1.75 -1.01 -1.98
C VAL A 79 -1.23 -0.19 -3.16
N CYS A 80 -0.88 -0.84 -4.26
CA CYS A 80 -0.36 -0.21 -5.49
C CYS A 80 0.86 0.69 -5.19
N LEU A 81 0.74 2.01 -5.22
CA LEU A 81 1.81 2.95 -4.86
C LEU A 81 2.34 2.67 -3.44
N GLY A 82 1.46 2.42 -2.48
CA GLY A 82 1.87 2.07 -1.11
C GLY A 82 2.74 0.81 -1.04
N HIS A 83 2.43 -0.22 -1.85
CA HIS A 83 3.28 -1.41 -1.98
C HIS A 83 4.66 -1.09 -2.57
N GLN A 84 4.71 -0.20 -3.58
CA GLN A 84 5.98 0.26 -4.15
C GLN A 84 6.80 1.08 -3.14
N CYS A 85 6.14 1.90 -2.29
CA CYS A 85 6.78 2.62 -1.20
C CYS A 85 7.44 1.67 -0.19
N ILE A 86 6.80 0.53 0.12
CA ILE A 86 7.40 -0.49 0.98
C ILE A 86 8.67 -1.04 0.33
N GLY A 87 8.61 -1.43 -0.96
CA GLY A 87 9.79 -1.90 -1.68
C GLY A 87 10.93 -0.89 -1.64
N GLU A 88 10.68 0.37 -1.98
CA GLU A 88 11.70 1.42 -1.99
C GLU A 88 12.25 1.73 -0.58
N ALA A 89 11.41 1.70 0.45
CA ALA A 89 11.83 1.93 1.83
C ALA A 89 12.88 0.90 2.31
N PHE A 90 12.82 -0.32 1.77
CA PHE A 90 13.76 -1.40 2.03
C PHE A 90 14.84 -1.58 0.95
N GLY A 91 15.00 -0.60 0.05
CA GLY A 91 16.09 -0.54 -0.90
C GLY A 91 15.83 -1.19 -2.25
N ALA A 92 14.62 -1.70 -2.50
CA ALA A 92 14.27 -2.25 -3.79
C ALA A 92 14.14 -1.18 -4.88
N SER A 93 14.43 -1.55 -6.12
CA SER A 93 14.30 -0.69 -7.29
C SER A 93 12.87 -0.70 -7.82
N ILE A 94 12.34 0.48 -8.14
CA ILE A 94 11.04 0.63 -8.79
C ILE A 94 11.26 0.92 -10.26
N ILE A 95 10.81 0.00 -11.11
CA ILE A 95 11.03 0.04 -12.56
C ILE A 95 9.71 0.05 -13.34
N LYS A 96 9.77 0.39 -14.63
CA LYS A 96 8.62 0.27 -15.52
C LYS A 96 8.29 -1.20 -15.75
N CYS A 97 6.99 -1.53 -15.64
CA CYS A 97 6.49 -2.85 -15.98
C CYS A 97 6.66 -3.12 -17.49
N GLU A 98 7.15 -4.29 -17.86
CA GLU A 98 7.25 -4.70 -19.27
C GLU A 98 5.89 -4.73 -19.97
N GLN A 99 4.83 -5.11 -19.25
CA GLN A 99 3.46 -5.16 -19.73
C GLN A 99 2.58 -4.21 -18.93
N ILE A 100 2.53 -2.95 -19.35
CA ILE A 100 1.63 -1.96 -18.76
C ILE A 100 0.18 -2.38 -19.03
N LYS A 101 -0.62 -2.49 -17.97
CA LYS A 101 -2.05 -2.81 -18.06
C LYS A 101 -2.87 -1.83 -17.21
N HIS A 102 -3.85 -1.22 -17.84
CA HIS A 102 -4.83 -0.36 -17.19
C HIS A 102 -6.24 -0.93 -17.45
N GLY A 103 -6.97 -1.28 -16.38
CA GLY A 103 -8.32 -1.79 -16.48
C GLY A 103 -8.44 -3.19 -17.12
N LYS A 104 -7.37 -3.99 -17.09
CA LYS A 104 -7.36 -5.36 -17.61
C LYS A 104 -7.08 -6.36 -16.50
N THR A 105 -7.72 -7.50 -16.55
CA THR A 105 -7.48 -8.61 -15.63
C THR A 105 -6.19 -9.36 -15.98
N SER A 106 -5.53 -9.85 -14.95
CA SER A 106 -4.43 -10.81 -15.08
C SER A 106 -4.61 -11.94 -14.09
N GLN A 107 -4.20 -13.12 -14.49
CA GLN A 107 -4.12 -14.27 -13.59
C GLN A 107 -2.83 -14.18 -12.79
N ILE A 108 -2.93 -14.32 -11.48
CA ILE A 108 -1.78 -14.41 -10.58
C ILE A 108 -1.77 -15.75 -9.87
N ASN A 109 -0.58 -16.19 -9.50
CA ASN A 109 -0.36 -17.34 -8.62
C ASN A 109 0.25 -16.85 -7.31
N HIS A 110 -0.01 -17.55 -6.23
CA HIS A 110 0.51 -17.27 -4.90
C HIS A 110 0.75 -18.59 -4.13
N ASP A 111 1.47 -18.53 -3.04
CA ASP A 111 1.83 -19.69 -2.21
C ASP A 111 0.76 -20.05 -1.15
N ALA A 112 -0.39 -19.37 -1.16
CA ALA A 112 -1.47 -19.49 -0.19
C ALA A 112 -1.06 -19.16 1.27
N SER A 113 0.04 -18.47 1.47
CA SER A 113 0.51 -18.06 2.79
C SER A 113 0.06 -16.65 3.16
N SER A 114 0.19 -16.27 4.44
CA SER A 114 -0.05 -14.92 4.94
C SER A 114 -1.38 -14.31 4.47
N ILE A 115 -1.37 -13.16 3.81
CA ILE A 115 -2.57 -12.46 3.29
C ILE A 115 -3.31 -13.24 2.19
N PHE A 116 -2.70 -14.28 1.62
CA PHE A 116 -3.31 -15.13 0.59
C PHE A 116 -3.96 -16.41 1.14
N GLN A 117 -4.03 -16.58 2.47
CA GLN A 117 -4.74 -17.71 3.07
C GLN A 117 -6.22 -17.69 2.65
N ASN A 118 -6.72 -18.86 2.22
CA ASN A 118 -8.08 -19.04 1.72
C ASN A 118 -8.43 -18.25 0.44
N VAL A 119 -7.47 -17.64 -0.23
CA VAL A 119 -7.66 -17.04 -1.55
C VAL A 119 -7.52 -18.12 -2.61
N LYS A 120 -8.43 -18.13 -3.60
CA LYS A 120 -8.37 -19.09 -4.72
C LYS A 120 -7.06 -18.95 -5.50
N ASN A 121 -6.40 -20.06 -5.82
CA ASN A 121 -5.16 -20.10 -6.61
C ASN A 121 -5.35 -21.00 -7.84
N PRO A 122 -5.22 -20.51 -9.07
CA PRO A 122 -4.90 -19.13 -9.46
C PRO A 122 -6.05 -18.15 -9.23
N TYR A 123 -5.73 -16.87 -9.12
CA TYR A 123 -6.65 -15.78 -8.84
C TYR A 123 -6.58 -14.70 -9.93
N HIS A 124 -7.73 -14.14 -10.32
CA HIS A 124 -7.79 -13.07 -11.32
C HIS A 124 -7.91 -11.73 -10.64
N VAL A 125 -6.99 -10.81 -10.96
CA VAL A 125 -6.95 -9.45 -10.40
C VAL A 125 -7.03 -8.41 -11.50
N MET A 126 -7.69 -7.29 -11.20
CA MET A 126 -7.68 -6.11 -12.05
C MET A 126 -6.35 -5.36 -11.85
N ARG A 127 -5.72 -4.92 -12.93
CA ARG A 127 -4.44 -4.20 -12.91
C ARG A 127 -4.60 -2.78 -13.41
N TYR A 128 -3.99 -1.85 -12.63
CA TYR A 128 -3.94 -0.41 -12.92
C TYR A 128 -2.56 0.17 -12.60
N HIS A 129 -1.47 -0.50 -13.04
CA HIS A 129 -0.12 -0.02 -12.72
C HIS A 129 0.79 -0.05 -13.93
N SER A 130 1.73 0.89 -13.95
CA SER A 130 2.82 0.99 -14.93
C SER A 130 4.20 0.74 -14.32
N LEU A 131 4.29 0.73 -12.99
CA LEU A 131 5.52 0.47 -12.24
C LEU A 131 5.41 -0.84 -11.46
N VAL A 132 6.56 -1.47 -11.23
CA VAL A 132 6.72 -2.69 -10.43
C VAL A 132 7.99 -2.61 -9.59
N ILE A 133 8.03 -3.39 -8.52
CA ILE A 133 9.27 -3.65 -7.79
C ILE A 133 10.10 -4.63 -8.64
N GLU A 134 11.35 -4.29 -8.91
CA GLU A 134 12.30 -5.16 -9.61
C GLU A 134 12.64 -6.36 -8.73
N LYS A 135 12.35 -7.57 -9.24
CA LYS A 135 12.47 -8.81 -8.47
C LYS A 135 13.89 -9.05 -7.95
N ASP A 136 14.89 -8.78 -8.78
CA ASP A 136 16.31 -9.03 -8.45
C ASP A 136 16.89 -7.99 -7.49
N SER A 137 16.12 -6.95 -7.13
CA SER A 137 16.47 -5.94 -6.13
C SER A 137 15.88 -6.22 -4.75
N LEU A 138 15.14 -7.29 -4.58
CA LEU A 138 14.62 -7.76 -3.30
C LEU A 138 15.66 -8.69 -2.66
N ASP A 139 16.18 -8.33 -1.49
CA ASP A 139 17.06 -9.16 -0.65
C ASP A 139 16.29 -10.22 0.14
#